data_1ebe78dcc46fc824ee28465536667c70
#
_entry.id   1ebe78dcc46fc824ee28465536667c70
#
_cell.length_a   1.000
_cell.length_b   1.000
_cell.length_c   1.000
_cell.angle_alpha   90.00
_cell.angle_beta   90.00
_cell.angle_gamma   90.00
#
_symmetry.space_group_name_H-M   'P 1'
#
loop_
_entity.id
_entity.type
_entity.pdbx_description
1 polymer ?
#
loop_
_entity_poly.entity_id
_entity_poly.type
_entity_poly.pdbx_seq_one_letter_code
_entity_poly.pdbx_strand_id
1 'polypeptide(L)'
;MLLKKVKIRLSILLTLSAISVFLVFLVFKVLEDNVLYFYSPSEIKNTNDLNLNKKIRVGGMVKKGSIQSNETEIKFVVTDLNNEIIVSYSGTVPALFAEGKGVVAEGRLRDKKFFIAKRILAKHDENYMPPELRGNLNKDAK
;
A
#
# COMPACT_ATOMS: atom_id res chain seq x y z
N MET A 1 6.90 -30.38 52.03
CA MET A 1 7.96 -30.01 51.08
C MET A 1 7.58 -30.13 49.62
N LEU A 2 6.86 -31.14 49.21
CA LEU A 2 6.41 -31.37 47.80
C LEU A 2 5.53 -30.23 47.24
N LEU A 3 4.63 -29.69 48.04
CA LEU A 3 3.70 -28.59 47.61
C LEU A 3 4.42 -27.25 47.28
N LYS A 4 5.51 -26.94 47.96
CA LYS A 4 6.31 -25.74 47.64
C LYS A 4 7.00 -25.86 46.28
N LYS A 5 7.59 -27.03 45.98
CA LYS A 5 8.28 -27.26 44.70
C LYS A 5 7.30 -27.27 43.52
N VAL A 6 6.09 -27.78 43.72
CA VAL A 6 5.01 -27.76 42.70
C VAL A 6 4.53 -26.33 42.46
N LYS A 7 4.31 -25.53 43.49
CA LYS A 7 3.90 -24.12 43.34
C LYS A 7 4.97 -23.29 42.59
N ILE A 8 6.24 -23.49 42.88
CA ILE A 8 7.34 -22.80 42.18
C ILE A 8 7.37 -23.20 40.68
N ARG A 9 7.25 -24.50 40.38
CA ARG A 9 7.22 -24.97 38.97
C ARG A 9 5.99 -24.44 38.22
N LEU A 10 4.85 -24.40 38.85
CA LEU A 10 3.61 -23.87 38.27
C LEU A 10 3.74 -22.35 38.04
N SER A 11 4.35 -21.61 39.00
CA SER A 11 4.61 -20.19 38.84
C SER A 11 5.56 -19.88 37.66
N ILE A 12 6.63 -20.69 37.52
CA ILE A 12 7.59 -20.56 36.41
C ILE A 12 6.89 -20.83 35.07
N LEU A 13 6.04 -21.87 34.99
CA LEU A 13 5.28 -22.17 33.78
C LEU A 13 4.29 -21.06 33.42
N LEU A 14 3.61 -20.49 34.42
CA LEU A 14 2.70 -19.35 34.23
C LEU A 14 3.40 -18.11 33.73
N THR A 15 4.57 -17.77 34.31
CA THR A 15 5.35 -16.61 33.86
C THR A 15 5.91 -16.80 32.46
N LEU A 16 6.42 -17.99 32.11
CA LEU A 16 6.88 -18.31 30.76
C LEU A 16 5.72 -18.24 29.74
N SER A 17 4.55 -18.75 30.10
CA SER A 17 3.36 -18.65 29.26
C SER A 17 2.93 -17.20 29.04
N ALA A 18 2.92 -16.38 30.10
CA ALA A 18 2.58 -14.97 30.00
C ALA A 18 3.56 -14.19 29.11
N ILE A 19 4.86 -14.47 29.24
CA ILE A 19 5.90 -13.87 28.39
C ILE A 19 5.70 -14.29 26.92
N SER A 20 5.42 -15.57 26.66
CA SER A 20 5.20 -16.07 25.31
C SER A 20 3.98 -15.39 24.66
N VAL A 21 2.87 -15.27 25.37
CA VAL A 21 1.66 -14.59 24.88
C VAL A 21 1.97 -13.10 24.59
N PHE A 22 2.71 -12.45 25.47
CA PHE A 22 3.12 -11.05 25.28
C PHE A 22 4.01 -10.85 24.05
N LEU A 23 4.98 -11.75 23.82
CA LEU A 23 5.82 -11.71 22.62
C LEU A 23 5.00 -11.92 21.34
N VAL A 24 4.08 -12.88 21.34
CA VAL A 24 3.19 -13.11 20.21
C VAL A 24 2.35 -11.86 19.93
N PHE A 25 1.81 -11.22 20.97
CA PHE A 25 1.05 -9.98 20.83
C PHE A 25 1.90 -8.84 20.23
N LEU A 26 3.15 -8.67 20.66
CA LEU A 26 4.07 -7.69 20.08
C LEU A 26 4.34 -7.95 18.60
N VAL A 27 4.57 -9.23 18.23
CA VAL A 27 4.79 -9.61 16.82
C VAL A 27 3.57 -9.26 15.97
N PHE A 28 2.36 -9.57 16.41
CA PHE A 28 1.15 -9.20 15.69
C PHE A 28 1.00 -7.70 15.53
N LYS A 29 1.27 -6.93 16.57
CA LYS A 29 1.21 -5.46 16.51
C LYS A 29 2.20 -4.87 15.50
N VAL A 30 3.44 -5.37 15.48
CA VAL A 30 4.47 -4.93 14.52
C VAL A 30 4.09 -5.33 13.08
N LEU A 31 3.51 -6.50 12.88
CA LEU A 31 3.05 -6.96 11.57
C LEU A 31 1.89 -6.11 11.05
N GLU A 32 0.94 -5.76 11.90
CA GLU A 32 -0.23 -4.94 11.53
C GLU A 32 0.17 -3.55 11.02
N ASP A 33 1.20 -2.95 11.60
CA ASP A 33 1.73 -1.64 11.19
C ASP A 33 2.54 -1.67 9.89
N ASN A 34 3.03 -2.85 9.47
CA ASN A 34 3.89 -3.02 8.30
C ASN A 34 3.17 -3.57 7.06
N VAL A 35 1.89 -3.93 7.15
CA VAL A 35 1.11 -4.36 5.99
C VAL A 35 0.73 -3.14 5.16
N LEU A 36 1.31 -3.05 3.96
CA LEU A 36 0.97 -2.04 2.98
C LEU A 36 -0.13 -2.56 2.06
N TYR A 37 -1.34 -2.06 2.23
CA TYR A 37 -2.46 -2.36 1.33
C TYR A 37 -2.28 -1.67 -0.01
N PHE A 38 -2.61 -2.40 -1.07
CA PHE A 38 -2.59 -1.88 -2.44
C PHE A 38 -4.01 -1.50 -2.85
N TYR A 39 -4.16 -0.30 -3.41
CA TYR A 39 -5.43 0.22 -3.90
C TYR A 39 -5.28 0.78 -5.30
N SER A 40 -6.30 0.62 -6.13
CA SER A 40 -6.48 1.39 -7.35
C SER A 40 -7.21 2.72 -7.07
N PRO A 41 -7.13 3.70 -7.97
CA PRO A 41 -7.92 4.93 -7.86
C PRO A 41 -9.41 4.71 -7.67
N SER A 42 -9.99 3.72 -8.34
CA SER A 42 -11.41 3.34 -8.20
C SER A 42 -11.73 2.80 -6.81
N GLU A 43 -10.87 1.95 -6.24
CA GLU A 43 -11.06 1.40 -4.89
C GLU A 43 -10.99 2.49 -3.84
N ILE A 44 -10.07 3.45 -3.97
CA ILE A 44 -9.97 4.60 -3.06
C ILE A 44 -11.26 5.43 -3.07
N LYS A 45 -11.82 5.66 -4.25
CA LYS A 45 -13.05 6.43 -4.40
C LYS A 45 -14.26 5.74 -3.77
N ASN A 46 -14.36 4.42 -3.94
CA ASN A 46 -15.49 3.60 -3.52
C ASN A 46 -15.43 3.20 -2.02
N THR A 47 -14.26 3.21 -1.41
CA THR A 47 -14.10 2.86 -0.01
C THR A 47 -14.40 4.04 0.90
N ASN A 48 -15.39 3.90 1.79
CA ASN A 48 -15.80 4.98 2.70
C ASN A 48 -14.93 5.08 3.96
N ASP A 49 -14.31 3.98 4.40
CA ASP A 49 -13.56 3.89 5.66
C ASP A 49 -12.03 3.81 5.46
N LEU A 50 -11.50 4.52 4.46
CA LEU A 50 -10.06 4.60 4.28
C LEU A 50 -9.43 5.44 5.39
N ASN A 51 -8.55 4.79 6.16
CA ASN A 51 -7.76 5.49 7.17
C ASN A 51 -6.66 6.33 6.48
N LEU A 52 -6.88 7.64 6.40
CA LEU A 52 -5.98 8.59 5.76
C LEU A 52 -4.57 8.61 6.37
N ASN A 53 -4.43 8.17 7.62
CA ASN A 53 -3.15 8.14 8.33
C ASN A 53 -2.32 6.88 8.04
N LYS A 54 -2.93 5.81 7.51
CA LYS A 54 -2.20 4.59 7.14
C LYS A 54 -1.39 4.79 5.87
N LYS A 55 -0.21 4.18 5.86
CA LYS A 55 0.56 4.04 4.62
C LYS A 55 -0.12 3.02 3.71
N ILE A 56 -0.34 3.40 2.48
CA ILE A 56 -0.90 2.54 1.45
C ILE A 56 -0.07 2.64 0.16
N ARG A 57 -0.31 1.72 -0.75
CA ARG A 57 0.19 1.75 -2.12
C ARG A 57 -0.95 2.06 -3.07
N VAL A 58 -0.73 3.03 -3.94
CA VAL A 58 -1.65 3.34 -5.03
C VAL A 58 -0.99 2.96 -6.34
N GLY A 59 -1.65 2.10 -7.09
CA GLY A 59 -1.15 1.64 -8.39
C GLY A 59 -2.09 1.99 -9.52
N GLY A 60 -1.51 2.28 -10.67
CA GLY A 60 -2.21 2.60 -11.89
C GLY A 60 -1.25 3.03 -12.99
N MET A 61 -1.76 3.73 -13.97
CA MET A 61 -0.97 4.31 -15.06
C MET A 61 -0.82 5.81 -14.85
N VAL A 62 0.34 6.34 -15.21
CA VAL A 62 0.55 7.80 -15.26
C VAL A 62 -0.23 8.35 -16.45
N LYS A 63 -1.17 9.25 -16.19
CA LYS A 63 -1.97 9.90 -17.24
C LYS A 63 -1.08 10.75 -18.13
N LYS A 64 -1.27 10.67 -19.43
CA LYS A 64 -0.54 11.47 -20.42
C LYS A 64 -0.83 12.97 -20.22
N GLY A 65 0.21 13.81 -20.30
CA GLY A 65 0.11 15.25 -20.12
C GLY A 65 -0.18 15.69 -18.69
N SER A 66 -0.04 14.82 -17.69
CA SER A 66 -0.35 15.14 -16.29
C SER A 66 0.88 15.46 -15.43
N ILE A 67 2.07 15.19 -15.92
CA ILE A 67 3.29 15.40 -15.15
C ILE A 67 3.60 16.92 -15.09
N GLN A 68 3.61 17.45 -13.88
CA GLN A 68 4.02 18.81 -13.57
C GLN A 68 5.20 18.73 -12.61
N SER A 69 6.36 19.20 -13.04
CA SER A 69 7.58 19.22 -12.24
C SER A 69 7.92 20.64 -11.83
N ASN A 70 8.08 20.85 -10.53
CA ASN A 70 8.67 22.04 -9.94
C ASN A 70 10.05 21.68 -9.36
N GLU A 71 10.82 22.65 -8.91
CA GLU A 71 12.18 22.43 -8.36
C GLU A 71 12.22 21.45 -7.18
N THR A 72 11.14 21.30 -6.42
CA THR A 72 11.09 20.51 -5.18
C THR A 72 10.08 19.39 -5.20
N GLU A 73 9.12 19.40 -6.14
CA GLU A 73 7.97 18.52 -6.12
C GLU A 73 7.53 18.15 -7.54
N ILE A 74 7.17 16.89 -7.73
CA ILE A 74 6.55 16.41 -8.97
C ILE A 74 5.12 16.03 -8.65
N LYS A 75 4.18 16.56 -9.43
CA LYS A 75 2.75 16.19 -9.40
C LYS A 75 2.39 15.48 -10.68
N PHE A 76 1.65 14.43 -10.56
CA PHE A 76 1.13 13.67 -11.69
C PHE A 76 -0.18 12.98 -11.32
N VAL A 77 -0.93 12.55 -12.32
CA VAL A 77 -2.19 11.85 -12.13
C VAL A 77 -1.99 10.37 -12.38
N VAL A 78 -2.43 9.55 -11.42
CA VAL A 78 -2.52 8.10 -11.56
C VAL A 78 -3.96 7.73 -11.88
N THR A 79 -4.16 6.94 -12.92
CA THR A 79 -5.47 6.50 -13.38
C THR A 79 -5.51 4.97 -13.53
N ASP A 80 -6.68 4.40 -13.29
CA ASP A 80 -7.04 3.03 -13.63
C ASP A 80 -8.01 2.97 -14.82
N LEU A 81 -8.08 4.06 -15.61
CA LEU A 81 -8.98 4.34 -16.72
C LEU A 81 -10.41 4.75 -16.32
N ASN A 82 -10.86 4.40 -15.12
CA ASN A 82 -12.19 4.75 -14.62
C ASN A 82 -12.14 5.96 -13.66
N ASN A 83 -11.13 5.99 -12.82
CA ASN A 83 -10.94 7.05 -11.83
C ASN A 83 -9.49 7.53 -11.80
N GLU A 84 -9.31 8.69 -11.20
CA GLU A 84 -8.04 9.39 -11.17
C GLU A 84 -7.73 9.86 -9.75
N ILE A 85 -6.43 9.85 -9.40
CA ILE A 85 -5.91 10.41 -8.17
C ILE A 85 -4.67 11.25 -8.46
N ILE A 86 -4.58 12.43 -7.87
CA ILE A 86 -3.41 13.30 -8.00
C ILE A 86 -2.37 12.85 -6.99
N VAL A 87 -1.17 12.55 -7.47
CA VAL A 87 -0.03 12.14 -6.65
C VAL A 87 0.99 13.26 -6.62
N SER A 88 1.40 13.64 -5.43
CA SER A 88 2.48 14.56 -5.16
C SER A 88 3.67 13.80 -4.60
N TYR A 89 4.84 14.02 -5.15
CA TYR A 89 6.08 13.36 -4.76
C TYR A 89 7.24 14.34 -4.71
N SER A 90 7.97 14.36 -3.59
CA SER A 90 9.19 15.12 -3.42
C SER A 90 10.38 14.16 -3.33
N GLY A 91 11.15 14.06 -4.42
CA GLY A 91 12.30 13.16 -4.50
C GLY A 91 12.69 12.84 -5.93
N THR A 92 13.69 11.99 -6.08
CA THR A 92 14.17 11.53 -7.38
C THR A 92 13.23 10.47 -7.95
N VAL A 93 12.68 10.71 -9.12
CA VAL A 93 11.86 9.73 -9.83
C VAL A 93 12.71 8.61 -10.41
N PRO A 94 12.19 7.35 -10.42
CA PRO A 94 12.87 6.25 -11.08
C PRO A 94 13.08 6.51 -12.58
N ALA A 95 14.14 5.95 -13.17
CA ALA A 95 14.44 6.10 -14.61
C ALA A 95 13.31 5.62 -15.54
N LEU A 96 12.50 4.67 -15.08
CA LEU A 96 11.36 4.11 -15.84
C LEU A 96 10.05 4.88 -15.65
N PHE A 97 10.06 5.94 -14.84
CA PHE A 97 8.88 6.77 -14.62
C PHE A 97 8.61 7.62 -15.86
N ALA A 98 7.48 7.39 -16.49
CA ALA A 98 7.05 8.13 -17.68
C ALA A 98 5.53 8.10 -17.81
N GLU A 99 5.01 9.03 -18.58
CA GLU A 99 3.59 9.07 -18.95
C GLU A 99 3.16 7.81 -19.70
N GLY A 100 1.97 7.31 -19.41
CA GLY A 100 1.44 6.09 -20.00
C GLY A 100 2.08 4.81 -19.48
N LYS A 101 2.98 4.88 -18.50
CA LYS A 101 3.60 3.71 -17.86
C LYS A 101 2.95 3.38 -16.53
N GLY A 102 3.03 2.12 -16.14
CA GLY A 102 2.56 1.64 -14.84
C GLY A 102 3.41 2.21 -13.69
N VAL A 103 2.76 2.68 -12.65
CA VAL A 103 3.40 3.23 -11.46
C VAL A 103 2.72 2.71 -10.20
N VAL A 104 3.51 2.51 -9.17
CA VAL A 104 3.03 2.27 -7.80
C VAL A 104 3.61 3.35 -6.90
N ALA A 105 2.75 4.17 -6.34
CA ALA A 105 3.13 5.18 -5.37
C ALA A 105 2.86 4.67 -3.95
N GLU A 106 3.85 4.75 -3.08
CA GLU A 106 3.76 4.38 -1.67
C GLU A 106 3.74 5.65 -0.83
N GLY A 107 2.74 5.80 0.02
CA GLY A 107 2.59 7.00 0.82
C GLY A 107 1.30 7.02 1.64
N ARG A 108 0.70 8.19 1.77
CA ARG A 108 -0.54 8.41 2.51
C ARG A 108 -1.53 9.24 1.71
N LEU A 109 -2.80 8.97 1.89
CA LEU A 109 -3.86 9.82 1.37
C LEU A 109 -3.92 11.12 2.18
N ARG A 110 -3.99 12.24 1.49
CA ARG A 110 -4.39 13.52 2.07
C ARG A 110 -5.92 13.61 2.10
N ASP A 111 -6.53 13.22 1.00
CA ASP A 111 -7.97 13.06 0.83
C ASP A 111 -8.25 12.03 -0.31
N LYS A 112 -9.51 11.82 -0.67
CA LYS A 112 -9.89 10.87 -1.75
C LYS A 112 -9.36 11.23 -3.14
N LYS A 113 -8.85 12.43 -3.35
CA LYS A 113 -8.33 12.93 -4.64
C LYS A 113 -6.83 13.17 -4.64
N PHE A 114 -6.22 13.35 -3.46
CA PHE A 114 -4.82 13.71 -3.31
C PHE A 114 -4.04 12.69 -2.48
N PHE A 115 -2.95 12.22 -3.04
CA PHE A 115 -2.03 11.27 -2.45
C PHE A 115 -0.64 11.85 -2.32
N ILE A 116 -0.06 11.77 -1.12
CA ILE A 116 1.31 12.22 -0.86
C ILE A 116 2.21 10.99 -0.87
N ALA A 117 2.99 10.83 -1.94
CA ALA A 117 3.93 9.74 -2.09
C ALA A 117 5.24 10.02 -1.36
N LYS A 118 5.77 9.02 -0.68
CA LYS A 118 7.13 8.99 -0.13
C LYS A 118 8.09 8.19 -0.99
N ARG A 119 7.55 7.28 -1.80
CA ARG A 119 8.32 6.45 -2.73
C ARG A 119 7.49 6.18 -3.98
N ILE A 120 8.17 6.14 -5.11
CA ILE A 120 7.60 5.76 -6.40
C ILE A 120 8.34 4.52 -6.89
N LEU A 121 7.60 3.53 -7.35
CA LEU A 121 8.07 2.32 -7.98
C LEU A 121 7.49 2.30 -9.41
N ALA A 122 8.35 2.45 -10.41
CA ALA A 122 7.94 2.28 -11.80
C ALA A 122 8.09 0.81 -12.17
N LYS A 123 7.05 0.21 -12.75
CA LYS A 123 7.10 -1.17 -13.22
C LYS A 123 7.66 -1.22 -14.64
N HIS A 124 8.48 -2.23 -14.90
CA HIS A 124 9.08 -2.51 -16.21
C HIS A 124 8.12 -3.22 -17.18
N ASP A 125 6.82 -3.27 -16.90
CA ASP A 125 5.87 -3.99 -17.73
C ASP A 125 5.44 -3.14 -18.93
N GLU A 126 5.91 -3.51 -20.11
CA GLU A 126 5.42 -2.98 -21.38
C GLU A 126 3.92 -3.30 -21.63
N ASN A 127 3.35 -4.24 -20.87
CA ASN A 127 1.98 -4.74 -20.99
C ASN A 127 1.19 -4.66 -19.68
N TYR A 128 1.25 -3.55 -18.93
CA TYR A 128 0.30 -3.36 -17.84
C TYR A 128 -1.10 -3.15 -18.40
N MET A 129 -1.88 -4.21 -18.40
CA MET A 129 -3.30 -4.17 -18.70
C MET A 129 -4.08 -4.27 -17.39
N PRO A 130 -4.89 -3.24 -17.02
CA PRO A 130 -5.75 -3.32 -15.86
C PRO A 130 -6.57 -4.61 -15.88
N PRO A 131 -6.82 -5.24 -14.72
CA PRO A 131 -7.57 -6.51 -14.64
C PRO A 131 -8.94 -6.47 -15.33
N GLU A 132 -9.57 -5.30 -15.35
CA GLU A 132 -10.89 -5.08 -15.96
C GLU A 132 -10.87 -5.17 -17.49
N LEU A 133 -9.78 -4.80 -18.14
CA LEU A 133 -9.64 -4.93 -19.59
C LEU A 133 -9.31 -6.36 -20.03
N ARG A 134 -8.70 -7.19 -19.16
CA ARG A 134 -8.47 -8.62 -19.44
C ARG A 134 -9.78 -9.39 -19.61
N GLY A 135 -10.83 -8.99 -18.90
CA GLY A 135 -12.14 -9.62 -18.99
C GLY A 135 -12.89 -9.35 -20.30
N ASN A 136 -12.64 -8.22 -20.92
CA ASN A 136 -13.34 -7.82 -22.13
C ASN A 136 -12.72 -8.40 -23.40
N LEU A 137 -11.40 -8.57 -23.45
CA LEU A 137 -10.72 -9.18 -24.60
C LEU A 137 -11.02 -10.67 -24.79
N ASN A 138 -11.40 -11.39 -23.72
CA ASN A 138 -11.82 -12.79 -23.82
C ASN A 138 -13.29 -12.96 -24.26
N LYS A 139 -14.09 -11.91 -24.34
CA LYS A 139 -15.47 -11.97 -24.82
C LYS A 139 -15.60 -11.78 -26.33
N ASP A 140 -14.64 -11.08 -26.93
CA ASP A 140 -14.65 -10.80 -28.38
C ASP A 140 -13.89 -11.85 -29.22
N ALA A 141 -13.34 -12.89 -28.56
CA ALA A 141 -12.59 -13.97 -29.20
C ALA A 141 -13.39 -15.29 -29.35
N LYS A 142 -14.74 -15.20 -29.41
CA LYS A 142 -15.60 -16.36 -29.75
C LYS A 142 -16.46 -16.08 -30.96
#